data_0fbb969bc09c52054f8f5d6a39cd51b6
#
_entry.id   0fbb969bc09c52054f8f5d6a39cd51b6
#
_cell.length_a   1.000
_cell.length_b   1.000
_cell.length_c   1.000
_cell.angle_alpha   90.00
_cell.angle_beta   90.00
_cell.angle_gamma   90.00
#
_symmetry.space_group_name_H-M   'P 1'
#
loop_
_entity.id
_entity.type
_entity.pdbx_description
1 polymer ?
#
loop_
_entity_poly.entity_id
_entity_poly.type
_entity_poly.pdbx_seq_one_letter_code
_entity_poly.pdbx_strand_id
1 'polypeptide(L)'
;MLGRWIAAAMVSLVLMMQSAQAQPLTVDPETIVPLPPRFDMEPPASDVPPEIAHFQDAWIGTWQDDRHILVVERVRADGHADVVFARSDSAFNGMNREWWRDQATVVDGVLTMTGFRIFRYAFDGPDRLYMTATLKNGVVTSGALVRADPARLAAGDRPNDWPWPGARVRIPHLAVRTPDGTRPITLEGTFYPPSGPERAPLAIVTHGSDVGRNQLRSWSFSTEAHWLRDNGFAVLVLMRRGRGSSEGINGEETFGRDHDGSLTDVSAGVAEAVEDIESAIAYGRTLPGVKPGKVLLAGQSRDGFLAMHYAGLKPGEVLGAVNFSGGWYPYGPVTTPYYANAGRGAAAKVPQLWLYADNDRLYKEDLIREYHEAFAAAGGSARFEILHGVPGDGHLLRLYPERWRAIADKFLASLDREH
;
A
#
# COMPACT_ATOMS: atom_id res chain seq x y z
N MET A 1 7.46 5.51 -47.10
CA MET A 1 7.56 4.18 -46.48
C MET A 1 7.51 4.19 -44.94
N LEU A 2 7.74 5.30 -44.28
CA LEU A 2 7.68 5.41 -42.80
C LEU A 2 6.26 5.22 -42.19
N GLY A 3 5.21 5.67 -42.90
CA GLY A 3 3.85 5.61 -42.34
C GLY A 3 3.23 4.22 -42.19
N ARG A 4 3.75 3.20 -42.86
CA ARG A 4 3.22 1.83 -42.78
C ARG A 4 3.74 1.06 -41.56
N TRP A 5 4.88 1.44 -41.03
CA TRP A 5 5.48 0.78 -39.83
C TRP A 5 4.85 1.29 -38.53
N ILE A 6 4.43 2.56 -38.49
CA ILE A 6 3.76 3.14 -37.30
C ILE A 6 2.37 2.54 -37.15
N ALA A 7 1.64 2.31 -38.21
CA ALA A 7 0.32 1.67 -38.17
C ALA A 7 0.38 0.20 -37.74
N ALA A 8 1.40 -0.55 -38.18
CA ALA A 8 1.59 -1.94 -37.78
C ALA A 8 1.97 -2.07 -36.30
N ALA A 9 2.78 -1.15 -35.77
CA ALA A 9 3.16 -1.14 -34.36
C ALA A 9 1.96 -0.79 -33.46
N MET A 10 1.10 0.15 -33.87
CA MET A 10 -0.13 0.48 -33.12
C MET A 10 -1.16 -0.67 -33.14
N VAL A 11 -1.33 -1.36 -34.25
CA VAL A 11 -2.25 -2.50 -34.34
C VAL A 11 -1.76 -3.66 -33.51
N SER A 12 -0.44 -3.93 -33.45
CA SER A 12 0.14 -4.97 -32.58
C SER A 12 -0.01 -4.60 -31.09
N LEU A 13 0.10 -3.33 -30.73
CA LEU A 13 -0.09 -2.86 -29.35
C LEU A 13 -1.56 -2.98 -28.92
N VAL A 14 -2.51 -2.67 -29.79
CA VAL A 14 -3.95 -2.81 -29.54
C VAL A 14 -4.35 -4.29 -29.44
N LEU A 15 -3.75 -5.17 -30.24
CA LEU A 15 -3.99 -6.61 -30.17
C LEU A 15 -3.37 -7.26 -28.92
N MET A 16 -2.25 -6.74 -28.41
CA MET A 16 -1.70 -7.18 -27.11
C MET A 16 -2.53 -6.69 -25.91
N MET A 17 -3.21 -5.54 -26.05
CA MET A 17 -4.11 -5.03 -24.98
C MET A 17 -5.47 -5.76 -24.94
N GLN A 18 -5.90 -6.39 -26.03
CA GLN A 18 -7.18 -7.12 -26.08
C GLN A 18 -7.12 -8.52 -25.44
N SER A 19 -5.93 -9.05 -25.14
CA SER A 19 -5.78 -10.38 -24.53
C SER A 19 -5.48 -10.37 -23.03
N ALA A 20 -5.51 -9.23 -22.37
CA ALA A 20 -5.47 -9.16 -20.91
C ALA A 20 -6.86 -9.46 -20.31
N GLN A 21 -7.45 -10.60 -20.68
CA GLN A 21 -8.47 -11.22 -19.84
C GLN A 21 -7.77 -11.56 -18.54
N ALA A 22 -8.34 -11.09 -17.42
CA ALA A 22 -7.89 -11.49 -16.10
C ALA A 22 -7.79 -13.02 -16.07
N GLN A 23 -6.58 -13.54 -16.09
CA GLN A 23 -6.38 -14.96 -15.92
C GLN A 23 -6.99 -15.33 -14.57
N PRO A 24 -7.72 -16.44 -14.48
CA PRO A 24 -8.19 -16.93 -13.19
C PRO A 24 -6.97 -17.05 -12.29
N LEU A 25 -7.05 -16.44 -11.10
CA LEU A 25 -6.01 -16.43 -10.10
C LEU A 25 -5.64 -17.87 -9.76
N THR A 26 -4.60 -18.39 -10.39
CA THR A 26 -3.96 -19.62 -9.91
C THR A 26 -3.39 -19.28 -8.55
N VAL A 27 -3.84 -19.97 -7.52
CA VAL A 27 -3.29 -19.81 -6.16
C VAL A 27 -1.80 -20.13 -6.25
N ASP A 28 -0.98 -19.10 -6.10
CA ASP A 28 0.46 -19.26 -6.03
C ASP A 28 0.77 -20.17 -4.83
N PRO A 29 1.50 -21.29 -5.01
CA PRO A 29 1.83 -22.19 -3.92
C PRO A 29 2.50 -21.50 -2.72
N GLU A 30 3.22 -20.41 -2.95
CA GLU A 30 3.85 -19.60 -1.89
C GLU A 30 2.82 -18.84 -1.04
N THR A 31 1.59 -18.68 -1.52
CA THR A 31 0.53 -17.96 -0.80
C THR A 31 -0.39 -18.88 0.01
N ILE A 32 -0.15 -20.19 0.01
CA ILE A 32 -0.95 -21.14 0.81
C ILE A 32 -0.67 -20.91 2.29
N VAL A 33 -1.73 -20.74 3.06
CA VAL A 33 -1.70 -20.66 4.53
C VAL A 33 -2.06 -22.02 5.10
N PRO A 34 -1.17 -22.70 5.83
CA PRO A 34 -1.50 -23.96 6.48
C PRO A 34 -2.52 -23.71 7.61
N LEU A 35 -3.40 -24.66 7.84
CA LEU A 35 -4.48 -24.55 8.81
C LEU A 35 -4.64 -25.85 9.60
N PRO A 36 -5.17 -25.81 10.83
CA PRO A 36 -5.50 -27.00 11.56
C PRO A 36 -6.55 -27.85 10.83
N PRO A 37 -6.61 -29.16 11.09
CA PRO A 37 -7.59 -30.04 10.45
C PRO A 37 -9.04 -29.68 10.81
N ARG A 38 -9.24 -29.03 11.96
CA ARG A 38 -10.56 -28.54 12.42
C ARG A 38 -10.39 -27.27 13.27
N PHE A 39 -11.46 -26.50 13.37
CA PHE A 39 -11.61 -25.36 14.25
C PHE A 39 -12.63 -25.67 15.36
N ASP A 40 -12.36 -25.17 16.58
CA ASP A 40 -13.25 -25.32 17.75
C ASP A 40 -14.11 -24.06 17.93
N MET A 41 -15.02 -23.82 16.94
CA MET A 41 -15.92 -22.68 16.97
C MET A 41 -17.18 -23.02 17.79
N GLU A 42 -17.28 -22.42 18.99
CA GLU A 42 -18.49 -22.47 19.80
C GLU A 42 -19.10 -21.07 19.85
N PRO A 43 -20.43 -20.90 19.72
CA PRO A 43 -21.03 -19.58 19.87
C PRO A 43 -20.65 -18.92 21.19
N PRO A 44 -20.45 -17.60 21.25
CA PRO A 44 -20.17 -16.90 22.50
C PRO A 44 -21.28 -17.19 23.53
N ALA A 45 -20.87 -17.39 24.77
CA ALA A 45 -21.84 -17.54 25.87
C ALA A 45 -22.61 -16.23 26.06
N SER A 46 -23.81 -16.33 26.60
CA SER A 46 -24.73 -15.18 26.74
C SER A 46 -24.25 -14.07 27.67
N ASP A 47 -23.26 -14.34 28.50
CA ASP A 47 -22.63 -13.38 29.42
C ASP A 47 -21.41 -12.67 28.81
N VAL A 48 -20.99 -13.05 27.59
CA VAL A 48 -19.87 -12.37 26.89
C VAL A 48 -20.37 -11.01 26.37
N PRO A 49 -19.68 -9.91 26.74
CA PRO A 49 -20.02 -8.59 26.23
C PRO A 49 -19.99 -8.54 24.69
N PRO A 50 -20.96 -7.84 24.04
CA PRO A 50 -21.05 -7.79 22.59
C PRO A 50 -19.75 -7.31 21.90
N GLU A 51 -19.06 -6.36 22.48
CA GLU A 51 -17.80 -5.79 21.98
C GLU A 51 -16.64 -6.80 22.01
N ILE A 52 -16.70 -7.81 22.89
CA ILE A 52 -15.76 -8.93 22.95
C ILE A 52 -16.22 -10.03 21.99
N ALA A 53 -17.52 -10.36 22.03
CA ALA A 53 -18.12 -11.38 21.18
C ALA A 53 -17.89 -11.11 19.69
N HIS A 54 -17.85 -9.82 19.31
CA HIS A 54 -17.67 -9.38 17.91
C HIS A 54 -16.35 -9.83 17.29
N PHE A 55 -15.32 -10.13 18.08
CA PHE A 55 -14.03 -10.66 17.57
C PHE A 55 -14.14 -12.12 17.12
N GLN A 56 -15.09 -12.88 17.68
CA GLN A 56 -15.16 -14.31 17.43
C GLN A 56 -15.65 -14.61 16.01
N ASP A 57 -14.71 -14.92 15.15
CA ASP A 57 -14.94 -15.22 13.74
C ASP A 57 -13.64 -15.67 13.05
N ALA A 58 -13.74 -15.88 11.72
CA ALA A 58 -12.57 -16.02 10.87
C ALA A 58 -12.28 -14.72 10.12
N TRP A 59 -11.02 -14.37 10.10
CA TRP A 59 -10.51 -13.15 9.51
C TRP A 59 -9.39 -13.49 8.53
N ILE A 60 -9.52 -13.02 7.29
CA ILE A 60 -8.53 -13.25 6.23
C ILE A 60 -8.00 -11.94 5.69
N GLY A 61 -6.72 -11.89 5.40
CA GLY A 61 -6.10 -10.68 4.86
C GLY A 61 -4.61 -10.82 4.69
N THR A 62 -3.93 -9.71 4.77
CA THR A 62 -2.49 -9.66 4.63
C THR A 62 -1.84 -9.02 5.85
N TRP A 63 -0.71 -9.58 6.25
CA TRP A 63 0.23 -8.94 7.13
C TRP A 63 1.43 -8.53 6.28
N GLN A 64 1.50 -7.24 5.97
CA GLN A 64 2.36 -6.70 4.92
C GLN A 64 2.03 -7.33 3.54
N ASP A 65 2.84 -8.21 3.03
CA ASP A 65 2.67 -8.96 1.77
C ASP A 65 2.27 -10.42 1.98
N ASP A 66 2.45 -10.94 3.20
CA ASP A 66 2.12 -12.32 3.53
C ASP A 66 0.60 -12.49 3.72
N ARG A 67 0.05 -13.56 3.22
CA ARG A 67 -1.33 -13.94 3.58
C ARG A 67 -1.39 -14.31 5.04
N HIS A 68 -2.39 -13.77 5.72
CA HIS A 68 -2.63 -13.98 7.13
C HIS A 68 -4.08 -14.37 7.40
N ILE A 69 -4.26 -15.38 8.25
CA ILE A 69 -5.56 -15.82 8.75
C ILE A 69 -5.50 -15.78 10.28
N LEU A 70 -6.50 -15.14 10.85
CA LEU A 70 -6.81 -15.22 12.28
C LEU A 70 -8.18 -15.87 12.43
N VAL A 71 -8.26 -16.95 13.20
CA VAL A 71 -9.56 -17.50 13.63
C VAL A 71 -9.64 -17.34 15.13
N VAL A 72 -10.63 -16.59 15.60
CA VAL A 72 -10.93 -16.46 17.02
C VAL A 72 -11.96 -17.55 17.32
N GLU A 73 -11.49 -18.68 17.87
CA GLU A 73 -12.32 -19.88 18.06
C GLU A 73 -13.29 -19.70 19.22
N ARG A 74 -12.91 -19.00 20.28
CA ARG A 74 -13.71 -18.76 21.46
C ARG A 74 -13.31 -17.45 22.12
N VAL A 75 -14.29 -16.71 22.64
CA VAL A 75 -14.08 -15.58 23.54
C VAL A 75 -14.82 -15.81 24.85
N ARG A 76 -14.31 -15.25 25.95
CA ARG A 76 -14.87 -15.36 27.30
C ARG A 76 -15.24 -13.97 27.83
N ALA A 77 -16.14 -13.94 28.82
CA ALA A 77 -16.60 -12.69 29.42
C ALA A 77 -15.49 -11.86 30.07
N ASP A 78 -14.40 -12.49 30.50
CA ASP A 78 -13.21 -11.85 31.06
C ASP A 78 -12.24 -11.31 30.00
N GLY A 79 -12.60 -11.42 28.71
CA GLY A 79 -11.79 -10.97 27.59
C GLY A 79 -10.75 -11.96 27.07
N HIS A 80 -10.58 -13.11 27.71
CA HIS A 80 -9.68 -14.13 27.17
C HIS A 80 -10.25 -14.75 25.89
N ALA A 81 -9.38 -15.04 24.93
CA ALA A 81 -9.75 -15.65 23.66
C ALA A 81 -8.80 -16.79 23.28
N ASP A 82 -9.35 -17.86 22.70
CA ASP A 82 -8.59 -18.92 22.07
C ASP A 82 -8.54 -18.61 20.56
N VAL A 83 -7.34 -18.59 20.00
CA VAL A 83 -7.14 -18.18 18.62
C VAL A 83 -6.28 -19.16 17.84
N VAL A 84 -6.53 -19.24 16.53
CA VAL A 84 -5.62 -19.82 15.54
C VAL A 84 -4.99 -18.67 14.77
N PHE A 85 -3.67 -18.58 14.83
CA PHE A 85 -2.86 -17.73 13.97
C PHE A 85 -2.29 -18.56 12.84
N ALA A 86 -2.39 -18.08 11.61
CA ALA A 86 -1.79 -18.76 10.47
C ALA A 86 -1.28 -17.75 9.44
N ARG A 87 -0.19 -18.11 8.74
CA ARG A 87 0.41 -17.27 7.72
C ARG A 87 1.03 -18.08 6.58
N SER A 88 1.15 -17.48 5.42
CA SER A 88 1.89 -18.01 4.27
C SER A 88 3.41 -17.91 4.47
N ASP A 89 4.17 -18.42 3.53
CA ASP A 89 5.60 -18.17 3.45
C ASP A 89 5.89 -16.67 3.35
N SER A 90 6.99 -16.22 3.93
CA SER A 90 7.49 -14.86 3.84
C SER A 90 8.95 -14.89 3.39
N ALA A 91 9.17 -14.61 2.12
CA ALA A 91 10.51 -14.52 1.54
C ALA A 91 11.32 -13.41 2.23
N PHE A 92 10.67 -12.30 2.57
CA PHE A 92 11.29 -11.16 3.24
C PHE A 92 11.83 -11.48 4.64
N ASN A 93 11.01 -12.15 5.46
CA ASN A 93 11.38 -12.47 6.83
C ASN A 93 12.19 -13.77 6.94
N GLY A 94 12.38 -14.50 5.84
CA GLY A 94 12.96 -15.84 5.84
C GLY A 94 12.15 -16.81 6.70
N MET A 95 10.84 -16.60 6.79
CA MET A 95 9.94 -17.37 7.63
C MET A 95 9.10 -18.28 6.77
N ASN A 96 8.99 -19.53 7.18
CA ASN A 96 8.15 -20.51 6.52
C ASN A 96 6.68 -20.33 6.94
N ARG A 97 5.76 -20.81 6.08
CA ARG A 97 4.34 -20.91 6.39
C ARG A 97 4.13 -21.76 7.63
N GLU A 98 3.25 -21.30 8.52
CA GLU A 98 2.95 -21.98 9.77
C GLU A 98 1.58 -21.62 10.30
N TRP A 99 1.06 -22.42 11.21
CA TRP A 99 -0.06 -22.10 12.05
C TRP A 99 0.17 -22.61 13.47
N TRP A 100 -0.47 -21.96 14.43
CA TRP A 100 -0.50 -22.44 15.82
C TRP A 100 -1.75 -21.92 16.51
N ARG A 101 -2.14 -22.61 17.61
CA ARG A 101 -3.12 -22.08 18.55
C ARG A 101 -2.41 -21.28 19.63
N ASP A 102 -3.05 -20.21 20.05
CA ASP A 102 -2.52 -19.31 21.07
C ASP A 102 -3.66 -18.72 21.90
N GLN A 103 -3.30 -18.00 22.94
CA GLN A 103 -4.19 -17.23 23.78
C GLN A 103 -4.06 -15.76 23.45
N ALA A 104 -5.21 -15.08 23.42
CA ALA A 104 -5.28 -13.64 23.27
C ALA A 104 -6.12 -13.01 24.38
N THR A 105 -6.03 -11.70 24.51
CA THR A 105 -6.89 -10.93 25.44
C THR A 105 -7.51 -9.77 24.68
N VAL A 106 -8.78 -9.50 24.95
CA VAL A 106 -9.50 -8.32 24.45
C VAL A 106 -9.60 -7.31 25.58
N VAL A 107 -8.96 -6.17 25.40
CA VAL A 107 -9.00 -5.04 26.34
C VAL A 107 -9.20 -3.76 25.55
N ASP A 108 -10.14 -2.94 25.96
CA ASP A 108 -10.45 -1.65 25.34
C ASP A 108 -10.66 -1.74 23.82
N GLY A 109 -11.35 -2.79 23.34
CA GLY A 109 -11.64 -3.01 21.93
C GLY A 109 -10.45 -3.49 21.10
N VAL A 110 -9.37 -3.95 21.73
CA VAL A 110 -8.17 -4.46 21.05
C VAL A 110 -7.91 -5.90 21.49
N LEU A 111 -7.92 -6.83 20.53
CA LEU A 111 -7.46 -8.20 20.76
C LEU A 111 -5.93 -8.22 20.64
N THR A 112 -5.26 -8.69 21.69
CA THR A 112 -3.81 -8.72 21.79
C THR A 112 -3.30 -10.12 22.02
N MET A 113 -2.36 -10.56 21.18
CA MET A 113 -1.57 -11.77 21.37
C MET A 113 -0.14 -11.37 21.78
N THR A 114 0.36 -11.97 22.88
CA THR A 114 1.71 -11.69 23.40
C THR A 114 2.57 -12.94 23.32
N GLY A 115 3.72 -12.86 22.68
CA GLY A 115 4.61 -13.99 22.51
C GLY A 115 5.95 -13.55 21.92
N PHE A 116 6.41 -14.21 20.89
CA PHE A 116 7.60 -13.81 20.15
C PHE A 116 7.49 -12.40 19.56
N ARG A 117 6.27 -12.00 19.17
CA ARG A 117 5.86 -10.66 18.74
C ARG A 117 4.60 -10.26 19.50
N ILE A 118 4.29 -8.98 19.53
CA ILE A 118 3.03 -8.48 20.05
C ILE A 118 2.15 -8.19 18.84
N PHE A 119 1.09 -8.97 18.65
CA PHE A 119 0.07 -8.74 17.64
C PHE A 119 -1.12 -8.04 18.28
N ARG A 120 -1.60 -6.99 17.65
CA ARG A 120 -2.77 -6.22 18.09
C ARG A 120 -3.75 -6.12 16.93
N TYR A 121 -5.00 -6.44 17.19
CA TYR A 121 -6.09 -6.37 16.22
C TYR A 121 -7.17 -5.46 16.78
N ALA A 122 -7.52 -4.44 16.03
CA ALA A 122 -8.60 -3.51 16.37
C ALA A 122 -9.58 -3.40 15.22
N PHE A 123 -10.84 -3.17 15.51
CA PHE A 123 -11.82 -2.95 14.47
C PHE A 123 -11.54 -1.68 13.68
N ASP A 124 -11.65 -1.81 12.36
CA ASP A 124 -11.61 -0.75 11.37
C ASP A 124 -12.87 -0.84 10.50
N GLY A 125 -14.00 -0.52 11.11
CA GLY A 125 -15.33 -0.81 10.58
C GLY A 125 -15.89 -2.15 11.08
N PRO A 126 -17.13 -2.52 10.70
CA PRO A 126 -17.82 -3.67 11.29
C PRO A 126 -17.22 -5.03 10.90
N ASP A 127 -16.66 -5.14 9.70
CA ASP A 127 -16.23 -6.41 9.12
C ASP A 127 -14.74 -6.41 8.73
N ARG A 128 -13.96 -5.55 9.37
CA ARG A 128 -12.53 -5.46 9.12
C ARG A 128 -11.74 -5.25 10.40
N LEU A 129 -10.60 -5.93 10.51
CA LEU A 129 -9.60 -5.69 11.52
C LEU A 129 -8.38 -5.02 10.90
N TYR A 130 -7.92 -3.94 11.53
CA TYR A 130 -6.58 -3.43 11.37
C TYR A 130 -5.66 -4.16 12.33
N MET A 131 -4.51 -4.62 11.86
CA MET A 131 -3.54 -5.32 12.70
C MET A 131 -2.19 -4.61 12.70
N THR A 132 -1.53 -4.64 13.86
CA THR A 132 -0.12 -4.31 13.99
C THR A 132 0.64 -5.45 14.62
N ALA A 133 1.89 -5.63 14.21
CA ALA A 133 2.82 -6.55 14.84
C ALA A 133 4.08 -5.78 15.24
N THR A 134 4.40 -5.77 16.53
CA THR A 134 5.61 -5.15 17.07
C THR A 134 6.68 -6.20 17.29
N LEU A 135 7.81 -6.03 16.64
CA LEU A 135 8.99 -6.88 16.79
C LEU A 135 9.75 -6.55 18.08
N LYS A 136 10.60 -7.46 18.55
CA LYS A 136 11.44 -7.23 19.74
C LYS A 136 12.36 -6.01 19.65
N ASN A 137 12.75 -5.62 18.43
CA ASN A 137 13.57 -4.43 18.17
C ASN A 137 12.73 -3.13 18.04
N GLY A 138 11.42 -3.19 18.34
CA GLY A 138 10.50 -2.06 18.26
C GLY A 138 9.98 -1.73 16.86
N VAL A 139 10.38 -2.46 15.81
CA VAL A 139 9.84 -2.29 14.47
C VAL A 139 8.37 -2.71 14.46
N VAL A 140 7.51 -1.82 13.96
CA VAL A 140 6.09 -2.06 13.79
C VAL A 140 5.79 -2.38 12.33
N THR A 141 4.98 -3.38 12.12
CA THR A 141 4.45 -3.78 10.82
C THR A 141 2.93 -3.85 10.90
N SER A 142 2.25 -3.73 9.78
CA SER A 142 0.78 -3.66 9.77
C SER A 142 0.15 -4.53 8.70
N GLY A 143 -1.16 -4.69 8.81
CA GLY A 143 -1.99 -5.38 7.85
C GLY A 143 -3.47 -5.09 8.08
N ALA A 144 -4.29 -5.58 7.19
CA ALA A 144 -5.74 -5.53 7.34
C ALA A 144 -6.33 -6.90 6.99
N LEU A 145 -7.31 -7.30 7.78
CA LEU A 145 -8.08 -8.53 7.59
C LEU A 145 -9.55 -8.17 7.43
N VAL A 146 -10.24 -8.87 6.56
CA VAL A 146 -11.68 -8.77 6.41
C VAL A 146 -12.35 -9.99 7.04
N ARG A 147 -13.58 -9.80 7.56
CA ARG A 147 -14.38 -10.87 8.08
C ARG A 147 -14.66 -11.88 6.96
N ALA A 148 -14.48 -13.13 7.25
CA ALA A 148 -14.88 -14.24 6.40
C ALA A 148 -16.25 -14.77 6.87
N ASP A 149 -16.96 -15.45 5.97
CA ASP A 149 -18.26 -16.00 6.32
C ASP A 149 -18.11 -17.17 7.31
N PRO A 150 -18.56 -17.04 8.56
CA PRO A 150 -18.43 -18.11 9.57
C PRO A 150 -19.23 -19.35 9.21
N ALA A 151 -20.33 -19.23 8.44
CA ALA A 151 -21.12 -20.37 7.99
C ALA A 151 -20.29 -21.26 7.04
N ARG A 152 -19.43 -20.67 6.22
CA ARG A 152 -18.51 -21.43 5.36
C ARG A 152 -17.50 -22.22 6.20
N LEU A 153 -16.95 -21.60 7.24
CA LEU A 153 -16.01 -22.27 8.15
C LEU A 153 -16.70 -23.45 8.88
N ALA A 154 -17.93 -23.23 9.36
CA ALA A 154 -18.72 -24.27 10.00
C ALA A 154 -19.10 -25.41 9.03
N ALA A 155 -19.28 -25.12 7.75
CA ALA A 155 -19.53 -26.12 6.69
C ALA A 155 -18.26 -26.89 6.27
N GLY A 156 -17.10 -26.56 6.83
CA GLY A 156 -15.83 -27.20 6.54
C GLY A 156 -15.06 -26.59 5.37
N ASP A 157 -15.52 -25.45 4.83
CA ASP A 157 -14.76 -24.69 3.84
C ASP A 157 -13.43 -24.23 4.42
N ARG A 158 -12.42 -24.19 3.58
CA ARG A 158 -11.09 -23.75 3.98
C ARG A 158 -10.86 -22.29 3.59
N PRO A 159 -10.36 -21.43 4.52
CA PRO A 159 -10.10 -20.03 4.22
C PRO A 159 -9.17 -19.76 3.03
N ASN A 160 -8.34 -20.70 2.64
CA ASN A 160 -7.51 -20.57 1.44
C ASN A 160 -8.33 -20.53 0.13
N ASP A 161 -9.54 -21.10 0.12
CA ASP A 161 -10.43 -21.15 -1.03
C ASP A 161 -11.36 -19.93 -1.10
N TRP A 162 -11.25 -19.02 -0.14
CA TRP A 162 -12.08 -17.82 -0.09
C TRP A 162 -11.47 -16.68 -0.90
N PRO A 163 -12.29 -15.72 -1.38
CA PRO A 163 -11.77 -14.58 -2.09
C PRO A 163 -10.91 -13.70 -1.17
N TRP A 164 -9.65 -13.59 -1.48
CA TRP A 164 -8.72 -12.74 -0.75
C TRP A 164 -8.90 -11.27 -1.14
N PRO A 165 -8.79 -10.34 -0.19
CA PRO A 165 -8.75 -8.93 -0.52
C PRO A 165 -7.49 -8.60 -1.29
N GLY A 166 -7.65 -8.02 -2.47
CA GLY A 166 -6.53 -7.70 -3.36
C GLY A 166 -6.07 -8.87 -4.22
N ALA A 167 -5.92 -8.62 -5.49
CA ALA A 167 -5.46 -9.57 -6.50
C ALA A 167 -4.09 -9.16 -7.03
N ARG A 168 -3.11 -10.07 -7.04
CA ARG A 168 -1.82 -9.80 -7.70
C ARG A 168 -2.03 -9.66 -9.20
N VAL A 169 -1.39 -8.66 -9.76
CA VAL A 169 -1.41 -8.36 -11.19
C VAL A 169 0.01 -8.14 -11.71
N ARG A 170 0.19 -8.37 -13.01
CA ARG A 170 1.44 -8.07 -13.72
C ARG A 170 1.20 -6.87 -14.63
N ILE A 171 1.91 -5.79 -14.36
CA ILE A 171 1.78 -4.51 -15.06
C ILE A 171 2.81 -4.48 -16.19
N PRO A 172 2.39 -4.48 -17.47
CA PRO A 172 3.32 -4.32 -18.58
C PRO A 172 4.04 -2.98 -18.50
N HIS A 173 5.34 -2.98 -18.69
CA HIS A 173 6.14 -1.78 -18.73
C HIS A 173 6.98 -1.74 -20.01
N LEU A 174 7.17 -0.55 -20.55
CA LEU A 174 7.97 -0.35 -21.76
C LEU A 174 9.42 -0.84 -21.55
N ALA A 175 10.15 -0.93 -22.65
CA ALA A 175 11.53 -1.39 -22.63
C ALA A 175 12.39 -0.51 -21.70
N VAL A 176 12.96 -1.13 -20.69
CA VAL A 176 13.86 -0.51 -19.72
C VAL A 176 15.24 -1.14 -19.77
N ARG A 177 16.22 -0.43 -19.26
CA ARG A 177 17.57 -0.96 -19.08
C ARG A 177 17.57 -2.06 -18.03
N THR A 178 18.06 -3.24 -18.40
CA THR A 178 18.28 -4.39 -17.52
C THR A 178 19.74 -4.81 -17.56
N PRO A 179 20.22 -5.70 -16.67
CA PRO A 179 21.58 -6.23 -16.75
C PRO A 179 21.92 -6.84 -18.11
N ASP A 180 20.92 -7.46 -18.76
CA ASP A 180 21.08 -8.17 -20.03
C ASP A 180 20.78 -7.31 -21.27
N GLY A 181 20.65 -5.99 -21.10
CA GLY A 181 20.32 -5.04 -22.17
C GLY A 181 18.98 -4.34 -21.96
N THR A 182 18.40 -3.79 -23.04
CA THR A 182 17.11 -3.10 -22.99
C THR A 182 15.99 -4.01 -23.46
N ARG A 183 14.99 -4.26 -22.64
CA ARG A 183 13.83 -5.09 -22.97
C ARG A 183 12.57 -4.61 -22.24
N PRO A 184 11.36 -4.98 -22.71
CA PRO A 184 10.16 -4.85 -21.90
C PRO A 184 10.27 -5.65 -20.61
N ILE A 185 9.68 -5.12 -19.55
CA ILE A 185 9.61 -5.77 -18.24
C ILE A 185 8.17 -5.82 -17.76
N THR A 186 7.93 -6.54 -16.67
CA THR A 186 6.68 -6.51 -15.94
C THR A 186 6.91 -6.01 -14.52
N LEU A 187 6.04 -5.14 -14.05
CA LEU A 187 6.01 -4.72 -12.66
C LEU A 187 4.96 -5.51 -11.88
N GLU A 188 5.21 -5.70 -10.60
CA GLU A 188 4.26 -6.29 -9.68
C GLU A 188 3.23 -5.23 -9.25
N GLY A 189 1.97 -5.65 -9.15
CA GLY A 189 0.91 -4.85 -8.52
C GLY A 189 -0.02 -5.70 -7.69
N THR A 190 -0.75 -5.05 -6.79
CA THR A 190 -1.90 -5.64 -6.10
C THR A 190 -3.12 -4.78 -6.37
N PHE A 191 -4.12 -5.34 -7.03
CA PHE A 191 -5.34 -4.64 -7.37
C PHE A 191 -6.45 -4.95 -6.37
N TYR A 192 -7.03 -3.91 -5.82
CA TYR A 192 -8.22 -3.95 -4.97
C TYR A 192 -9.39 -3.35 -5.75
N PRO A 193 -10.35 -4.16 -6.21
CA PRO A 193 -11.50 -3.66 -6.99
C PRO A 193 -12.38 -2.75 -6.14
N PRO A 194 -13.25 -1.93 -6.77
CA PRO A 194 -14.21 -1.11 -6.05
C PRO A 194 -15.06 -1.92 -5.06
N SER A 195 -15.52 -1.29 -3.99
CA SER A 195 -16.37 -1.94 -2.99
C SER A 195 -17.80 -2.20 -3.50
N GLY A 196 -18.26 -1.43 -4.50
CA GLY A 196 -19.61 -1.53 -5.06
C GLY A 196 -19.61 -1.95 -6.54
N PRO A 197 -20.79 -2.11 -7.13
CA PRO A 197 -20.95 -2.51 -8.53
C PRO A 197 -20.62 -1.40 -9.54
N GLU A 198 -20.55 -0.17 -9.09
CA GLU A 198 -20.26 0.98 -9.95
C GLU A 198 -18.77 1.12 -10.23
N ARG A 199 -18.45 1.74 -11.37
CA ARG A 199 -17.07 2.06 -11.71
C ARG A 199 -16.56 3.19 -10.81
N ALA A 200 -15.36 3.03 -10.29
CA ALA A 200 -14.72 3.97 -9.38
C ALA A 200 -13.47 4.62 -10.00
N PRO A 201 -13.11 5.85 -9.61
CA PRO A 201 -11.85 6.44 -9.98
C PRO A 201 -10.68 5.61 -9.44
N LEU A 202 -9.56 5.62 -10.16
CA LEU A 202 -8.36 4.88 -9.79
C LEU A 202 -7.54 5.64 -8.76
N ALA A 203 -7.08 4.93 -7.74
CA ALA A 203 -5.99 5.37 -6.88
C ALA A 203 -4.76 4.48 -7.10
N ILE A 204 -3.58 5.07 -7.23
CA ILE A 204 -2.30 4.38 -7.24
C ILE A 204 -1.65 4.59 -5.88
N VAL A 205 -1.31 3.50 -5.21
CA VAL A 205 -0.55 3.52 -3.94
C VAL A 205 0.82 2.93 -4.19
N THR A 206 1.84 3.59 -3.70
CA THR A 206 3.22 3.19 -3.94
C THR A 206 4.04 3.19 -2.64
N HIS A 207 5.18 2.48 -2.66
CA HIS A 207 5.99 2.18 -1.47
C HIS A 207 7.17 3.13 -1.30
N GLY A 208 7.67 3.29 -0.07
CA GLY A 208 8.87 4.04 0.23
C GLY A 208 10.17 3.37 -0.26
N SER A 209 11.29 3.91 0.20
CA SER A 209 12.60 3.31 -0.03
C SER A 209 12.77 2.06 0.82
N ASP A 210 13.42 1.06 0.26
CA ASP A 210 13.90 -0.10 0.96
C ASP A 210 15.34 -0.41 0.51
N VAL A 211 16.20 -0.80 1.44
CA VAL A 211 17.60 -1.09 1.16
C VAL A 211 17.94 -2.55 1.48
N GLY A 212 18.86 -3.14 0.74
CA GLY A 212 19.35 -4.49 0.97
C GLY A 212 18.26 -5.55 0.76
N ARG A 213 18.02 -6.41 1.76
CA ARG A 213 17.04 -7.50 1.68
C ARG A 213 15.60 -7.01 1.47
N ASN A 214 15.31 -5.79 1.87
CA ASN A 214 13.99 -5.21 1.71
C ASN A 214 13.60 -4.98 0.24
N GLN A 215 14.56 -4.93 -0.66
CA GLN A 215 14.28 -4.81 -2.12
C GLN A 215 13.46 -5.97 -2.67
N LEU A 216 13.54 -7.14 -2.05
CA LEU A 216 12.77 -8.33 -2.46
C LEU A 216 11.37 -8.38 -1.86
N ARG A 217 11.02 -7.40 -1.04
CA ARG A 217 9.75 -7.37 -0.34
C ARG A 217 8.65 -6.79 -1.22
N SER A 218 7.55 -7.51 -1.30
CA SER A 218 6.30 -7.00 -1.85
C SER A 218 5.47 -6.31 -0.77
N TRP A 219 4.71 -5.27 -1.14
CA TRP A 219 3.85 -4.52 -0.23
C TRP A 219 2.43 -4.53 -0.77
N SER A 220 1.49 -4.97 0.04
CA SER A 220 0.07 -4.96 -0.33
C SER A 220 -0.63 -3.66 0.05
N PHE A 221 -0.07 -2.86 0.98
CA PHE A 221 -0.67 -1.65 1.52
C PHE A 221 -2.16 -1.80 1.83
N SER A 222 -2.52 -2.94 2.42
CA SER A 222 -3.93 -3.32 2.58
C SER A 222 -4.72 -2.31 3.41
N THR A 223 -4.12 -1.67 4.40
CA THR A 223 -4.75 -0.64 5.23
C THR A 223 -5.13 0.58 4.39
N GLU A 224 -4.18 1.10 3.63
CA GLU A 224 -4.39 2.26 2.75
C GLU A 224 -5.33 1.91 1.60
N ALA A 225 -5.21 0.71 1.06
CA ALA A 225 -6.09 0.24 -0.01
C ALA A 225 -7.54 0.12 0.45
N HIS A 226 -7.80 -0.43 1.63
CA HIS A 226 -9.16 -0.50 2.19
C HIS A 226 -9.69 0.88 2.52
N TRP A 227 -8.88 1.76 3.11
CA TRP A 227 -9.27 3.15 3.36
C TRP A 227 -9.70 3.86 2.07
N LEU A 228 -8.94 3.75 1.00
CA LEU A 228 -9.27 4.35 -0.30
C LEU A 228 -10.52 3.73 -0.93
N ARG A 229 -10.70 2.41 -0.80
CA ARG A 229 -11.92 1.74 -1.26
C ARG A 229 -13.17 2.21 -0.52
N ASP A 230 -13.09 2.40 0.79
CA ASP A 230 -14.17 2.94 1.60
C ASP A 230 -14.52 4.37 1.18
N ASN A 231 -13.54 5.10 0.66
CA ASN A 231 -13.70 6.42 0.06
C ASN A 231 -14.06 6.36 -1.44
N GLY A 232 -14.46 5.21 -1.97
CA GLY A 232 -15.02 5.04 -3.32
C GLY A 232 -13.98 4.99 -4.44
N PHE A 233 -12.78 4.52 -4.19
CA PHE A 233 -11.73 4.28 -5.21
C PHE A 233 -11.57 2.80 -5.54
N ALA A 234 -11.18 2.50 -6.77
CA ALA A 234 -10.45 1.28 -7.11
C ALA A 234 -8.97 1.53 -6.83
N VAL A 235 -8.24 0.56 -6.26
CA VAL A 235 -6.86 0.80 -5.82
C VAL A 235 -5.90 -0.16 -6.50
N LEU A 236 -4.84 0.37 -7.08
CA LEU A 236 -3.70 -0.40 -7.57
C LEU A 236 -2.46 -0.04 -6.77
N VAL A 237 -1.97 -0.98 -6.00
CA VAL A 237 -0.68 -0.88 -5.32
C VAL A 237 0.41 -1.26 -6.31
N LEU A 238 1.41 -0.41 -6.47
CA LEU A 238 2.53 -0.60 -7.40
C LEU A 238 3.80 -0.95 -6.63
N MET A 239 4.49 -1.99 -7.08
CA MET A 239 5.90 -2.21 -6.77
C MET A 239 6.74 -1.72 -7.95
N ARG A 240 7.59 -0.70 -7.71
CA ARG A 240 8.45 -0.14 -8.77
C ARG A 240 9.51 -1.16 -9.21
N ARG A 241 10.14 -0.91 -10.38
CA ARG A 241 11.19 -1.78 -10.95
C ARG A 241 12.26 -2.17 -9.93
N GLY A 242 12.70 -3.43 -9.97
CA GLY A 242 13.70 -3.98 -9.05
C GLY A 242 13.25 -4.12 -7.60
N ARG A 243 11.94 -4.03 -7.32
CA ARG A 243 11.33 -4.18 -5.99
C ARG A 243 10.30 -5.32 -6.01
N GLY A 244 10.19 -6.06 -4.89
CA GLY A 244 9.32 -7.22 -4.82
C GLY A 244 9.63 -8.20 -5.94
N SER A 245 8.61 -8.60 -6.70
CA SER A 245 8.76 -9.43 -7.90
C SER A 245 8.72 -8.63 -9.22
N SER A 246 8.83 -7.29 -9.13
CA SER A 246 9.01 -6.46 -10.31
C SER A 246 10.36 -6.69 -10.97
N GLU A 247 10.35 -6.86 -12.28
CA GLU A 247 11.57 -6.97 -13.05
C GLU A 247 12.31 -5.62 -13.17
N GLY A 248 13.48 -5.63 -13.80
CA GLY A 248 14.32 -4.44 -13.98
C GLY A 248 15.32 -4.23 -12.85
N ILE A 249 16.03 -3.12 -12.92
CA ILE A 249 17.03 -2.73 -11.92
C ILE A 249 16.47 -1.54 -11.15
N ASN A 250 16.57 -1.61 -9.83
CA ASN A 250 16.30 -0.45 -9.00
C ASN A 250 17.45 0.55 -9.15
N GLY A 251 17.23 1.57 -9.95
CA GLY A 251 18.19 2.65 -10.15
C GLY A 251 18.15 3.76 -9.11
N GLU A 252 17.14 3.78 -8.25
CA GLU A 252 16.93 4.84 -7.27
C GLU A 252 18.08 5.02 -6.26
N GLU A 253 18.95 4.01 -6.12
CA GLU A 253 20.03 3.98 -5.15
C GLU A 253 21.42 4.09 -5.79
N THR A 254 21.48 4.13 -7.14
CA THR A 254 22.74 4.01 -7.87
C THR A 254 23.20 5.31 -8.55
N PHE A 255 22.40 6.37 -8.49
CA PHE A 255 22.66 7.56 -9.30
C PHE A 255 23.34 8.70 -8.54
N GLY A 256 24.18 9.44 -9.29
CA GLY A 256 24.66 10.77 -8.92
C GLY A 256 25.51 10.83 -7.67
N ARG A 257 26.58 10.03 -7.57
CA ARG A 257 27.55 10.19 -6.49
C ARG A 257 28.78 10.93 -6.97
N ASP A 258 29.21 11.92 -6.20
CA ASP A 258 30.52 12.56 -6.35
C ASP A 258 31.66 11.65 -5.91
N HIS A 259 32.90 12.08 -6.15
CA HIS A 259 34.12 11.39 -5.78
C HIS A 259 34.24 11.07 -4.28
N ASP A 260 33.55 11.83 -3.43
CA ASP A 260 33.46 11.62 -1.98
C ASP A 260 32.27 10.73 -1.56
N GLY A 261 31.47 10.27 -2.55
CA GLY A 261 30.30 9.44 -2.32
C GLY A 261 29.02 10.22 -1.96
N SER A 262 29.06 11.55 -1.96
CA SER A 262 27.87 12.39 -1.77
C SER A 262 26.95 12.29 -2.98
N LEU A 263 25.65 12.19 -2.77
CA LEU A 263 24.68 12.23 -3.85
C LEU A 263 24.41 13.67 -4.26
N THR A 264 24.65 13.95 -5.53
CA THR A 264 24.47 15.29 -6.11
C THR A 264 23.26 15.39 -7.00
N ASP A 265 22.76 14.25 -7.48
CA ASP A 265 21.64 14.23 -8.42
C ASP A 265 20.79 12.96 -8.26
N VAL A 266 19.48 13.16 -8.09
CA VAL A 266 18.46 12.10 -8.02
C VAL A 266 17.59 12.04 -9.27
N SER A 267 17.89 12.86 -10.29
CA SER A 267 17.02 13.07 -11.46
C SER A 267 16.73 11.77 -12.23
N ALA A 268 17.74 10.93 -12.44
CA ALA A 268 17.56 9.69 -13.16
C ALA A 268 16.66 8.71 -12.41
N GLY A 269 16.86 8.56 -11.11
CA GLY A 269 16.00 7.70 -10.26
C GLY A 269 14.57 8.21 -10.16
N VAL A 270 14.39 9.52 -10.09
CA VAL A 270 13.06 10.16 -10.14
C VAL A 270 12.38 9.90 -11.48
N ALA A 271 13.09 10.06 -12.60
CA ALA A 271 12.56 9.82 -13.94
C ALA A 271 12.10 8.37 -14.12
N GLU A 272 12.92 7.40 -13.71
CA GLU A 272 12.57 5.98 -13.78
C GLU A 272 11.34 5.64 -12.91
N ALA A 273 11.24 6.20 -11.71
CA ALA A 273 10.08 5.99 -10.86
C ALA A 273 8.80 6.62 -11.43
N VAL A 274 8.91 7.76 -12.11
CA VAL A 274 7.80 8.39 -12.84
C VAL A 274 7.30 7.49 -13.96
N GLU A 275 8.18 6.88 -14.75
CA GLU A 275 7.81 5.91 -15.81
C GLU A 275 7.05 4.69 -15.25
N ASP A 276 7.46 4.19 -14.08
CA ASP A 276 6.78 3.08 -13.41
C ASP A 276 5.36 3.48 -12.99
N ILE A 277 5.19 4.69 -12.45
CA ILE A 277 3.86 5.25 -12.11
C ILE A 277 3.01 5.41 -13.37
N GLU A 278 3.55 5.93 -14.47
CA GLU A 278 2.83 6.06 -15.74
C GLU A 278 2.34 4.71 -16.26
N SER A 279 3.17 3.67 -16.17
CA SER A 279 2.78 2.31 -16.57
C SER A 279 1.66 1.76 -15.67
N ALA A 280 1.73 1.99 -14.36
CA ALA A 280 0.68 1.59 -13.43
C ALA A 280 -0.64 2.33 -13.69
N ILE A 281 -0.61 3.62 -14.00
CA ILE A 281 -1.80 4.40 -14.36
C ILE A 281 -2.42 3.86 -15.66
N ALA A 282 -1.59 3.67 -16.69
CA ALA A 282 -2.05 3.16 -17.98
C ALA A 282 -2.72 1.78 -17.84
N TYR A 283 -2.07 0.86 -17.14
CA TYR A 283 -2.60 -0.48 -16.85
C TYR A 283 -3.84 -0.43 -15.97
N GLY A 284 -3.79 0.34 -14.89
CA GLY A 284 -4.89 0.45 -13.93
C GLY A 284 -6.19 0.93 -14.57
N ARG A 285 -6.11 1.83 -15.57
CA ARG A 285 -7.27 2.29 -16.36
C ARG A 285 -7.93 1.18 -17.18
N THR A 286 -7.25 0.06 -17.43
CA THR A 286 -7.81 -1.10 -18.14
C THR A 286 -8.50 -2.11 -17.22
N LEU A 287 -8.33 -1.98 -15.91
CA LEU A 287 -8.83 -2.95 -14.94
C LEU A 287 -10.36 -2.89 -14.77
N PRO A 288 -11.00 -4.03 -14.49
CA PRO A 288 -12.45 -4.08 -14.27
C PRO A 288 -12.92 -3.15 -13.16
N GLY A 289 -14.02 -2.44 -13.38
CA GLY A 289 -14.61 -1.53 -12.39
C GLY A 289 -13.87 -0.19 -12.25
N VAL A 290 -12.81 0.06 -13.01
CA VAL A 290 -12.11 1.35 -12.99
C VAL A 290 -12.78 2.35 -13.94
N LYS A 291 -13.13 3.55 -13.44
CA LYS A 291 -13.63 4.68 -14.23
C LYS A 291 -12.43 5.35 -14.94
N PRO A 292 -12.51 5.61 -16.25
CA PRO A 292 -11.51 6.46 -16.92
C PRO A 292 -11.49 7.87 -16.33
N GLY A 293 -10.31 8.49 -16.30
CA GLY A 293 -10.17 9.86 -15.81
C GLY A 293 -8.88 10.10 -15.06
N LYS A 294 -8.88 11.15 -14.26
CA LYS A 294 -7.78 11.51 -13.37
C LYS A 294 -7.64 10.48 -12.24
N VAL A 295 -6.42 10.32 -11.76
CA VAL A 295 -6.08 9.35 -10.71
C VAL A 295 -5.69 10.03 -9.41
N LEU A 296 -6.01 9.40 -8.29
CA LEU A 296 -5.43 9.77 -7.00
C LEU A 296 -4.07 9.08 -6.85
N LEU A 297 -3.08 9.82 -6.36
CA LEU A 297 -1.78 9.25 -5.99
C LEU A 297 -1.62 9.28 -4.48
N ALA A 298 -1.16 8.19 -3.89
CA ALA A 298 -0.82 8.14 -2.47
C ALA A 298 0.49 7.38 -2.26
N GLY A 299 1.36 7.90 -1.43
CA GLY A 299 2.64 7.26 -1.20
C GLY A 299 3.27 7.65 0.13
N GLN A 300 4.22 6.81 0.58
CA GLN A 300 4.94 6.99 1.82
C GLN A 300 6.44 7.21 1.54
N SER A 301 7.09 8.11 2.28
CA SER A 301 8.53 8.36 2.16
C SER A 301 8.88 8.79 0.73
N ARG A 302 9.77 8.09 0.04
CA ARG A 302 10.14 8.38 -1.36
C ARG A 302 8.93 8.53 -2.27
N ASP A 303 7.90 7.72 -2.07
CA ASP A 303 6.69 7.80 -2.89
C ASP A 303 5.69 8.87 -2.45
N GLY A 304 5.75 9.31 -1.22
CA GLY A 304 5.08 10.55 -0.83
C GLY A 304 5.62 11.75 -1.63
N PHE A 305 6.94 11.79 -1.77
CA PHE A 305 7.62 12.74 -2.65
C PHE A 305 7.23 12.54 -4.13
N LEU A 306 7.24 11.30 -4.64
CA LEU A 306 6.89 11.01 -6.04
C LEU A 306 5.43 11.33 -6.35
N ALA A 307 4.50 11.08 -5.45
CA ALA A 307 3.10 11.45 -5.62
C ALA A 307 2.92 12.97 -5.79
N MET A 308 3.59 13.75 -4.95
CA MET A 308 3.63 15.20 -5.02
C MET A 308 4.31 15.67 -6.32
N HIS A 309 5.44 15.09 -6.66
CA HIS A 309 6.22 15.45 -7.85
C HIS A 309 5.46 15.16 -9.14
N TYR A 310 4.85 13.97 -9.25
CA TYR A 310 4.05 13.57 -10.40
C TYR A 310 2.82 14.50 -10.59
N ALA A 311 2.16 14.87 -9.49
CA ALA A 311 1.05 15.82 -9.53
C ALA A 311 1.46 17.18 -10.12
N GLY A 312 2.68 17.64 -9.82
CA GLY A 312 3.24 18.85 -10.45
C GLY A 312 3.65 18.66 -11.91
N LEU A 313 4.12 17.46 -12.26
CA LEU A 313 4.59 17.14 -13.62
C LEU A 313 3.42 16.93 -14.59
N LYS A 314 2.35 16.26 -14.15
CA LYS A 314 1.19 15.85 -14.95
C LYS A 314 -0.15 16.30 -14.33
N PRO A 315 -0.36 17.60 -14.09
CA PRO A 315 -1.53 18.08 -13.35
C PRO A 315 -2.87 17.73 -14.04
N GLY A 316 -2.86 17.53 -15.34
CA GLY A 316 -4.06 17.10 -16.10
C GLY A 316 -4.48 15.66 -15.85
N GLU A 317 -3.60 14.81 -15.32
CA GLU A 317 -3.84 13.39 -15.09
C GLU A 317 -4.15 13.07 -13.62
N VAL A 318 -3.91 14.01 -12.70
CA VAL A 318 -3.99 13.77 -11.25
C VAL A 318 -5.22 14.46 -10.67
N LEU A 319 -6.02 13.67 -9.95
CA LEU A 319 -7.19 14.11 -9.19
C LEU A 319 -6.77 14.78 -7.87
N GLY A 320 -5.76 14.22 -7.22
CA GLY A 320 -5.19 14.68 -5.97
C GLY A 320 -3.98 13.83 -5.57
N ALA A 321 -3.18 14.32 -4.63
CA ALA A 321 -2.03 13.59 -4.11
C ALA A 321 -2.03 13.57 -2.57
N VAL A 322 -1.74 12.40 -1.99
CA VAL A 322 -1.55 12.21 -0.55
C VAL A 322 -0.12 11.78 -0.29
N ASN A 323 0.58 12.62 0.43
CA ASN A 323 1.98 12.46 0.77
C ASN A 323 2.11 12.14 2.26
N PHE A 324 2.53 10.89 2.58
CA PHE A 324 2.84 10.44 3.93
C PHE A 324 4.37 10.51 4.14
N SER A 325 4.83 11.45 4.96
CA SER A 325 6.25 11.61 5.32
C SER A 325 7.19 11.60 4.10
N GLY A 326 6.83 12.36 3.05
CA GLY A 326 7.52 12.33 1.76
C GLY A 326 8.89 12.98 1.77
N GLY A 327 9.82 12.36 1.07
CA GLY A 327 11.17 12.85 0.85
C GLY A 327 12.07 11.81 0.21
N TRP A 328 13.28 12.20 -0.20
CA TRP A 328 14.23 11.28 -0.84
C TRP A 328 15.46 11.06 0.07
N TYR A 329 15.27 10.24 1.09
CA TYR A 329 16.36 9.91 2.02
C TYR A 329 17.51 9.12 1.34
N PRO A 330 18.79 9.38 1.68
CA PRO A 330 19.29 10.30 2.71
C PRO A 330 19.54 11.74 2.22
N TYR A 331 18.99 12.13 1.12
CA TYR A 331 19.40 13.30 0.31
C TYR A 331 18.40 14.46 0.40
N GLY A 332 17.89 14.73 1.60
CA GLY A 332 16.86 15.73 1.83
C GLY A 332 17.05 17.07 1.08
N PRO A 333 18.15 17.81 1.29
CA PRO A 333 18.33 19.11 0.66
C PRO A 333 18.41 19.10 -0.87
N VAL A 334 18.88 18.00 -1.47
CA VAL A 334 18.97 17.84 -2.93
C VAL A 334 17.57 17.78 -3.57
N THR A 335 16.55 17.46 -2.79
CA THR A 335 15.17 17.34 -3.28
C THR A 335 14.36 18.63 -3.19
N THR A 336 14.80 19.64 -2.44
CA THR A 336 14.11 20.93 -2.32
C THR A 336 13.77 21.58 -3.68
N PRO A 337 14.65 21.57 -4.70
CA PRO A 337 14.29 22.08 -6.03
C PRO A 337 13.13 21.34 -6.71
N TYR A 338 12.97 20.06 -6.42
CA TYR A 338 11.84 19.27 -6.96
C TYR A 338 10.50 19.70 -6.37
N TYR A 339 10.47 20.08 -5.08
CA TYR A 339 9.30 20.66 -4.45
C TYR A 339 8.92 21.99 -5.09
N ALA A 340 9.88 22.86 -5.32
CA ALA A 340 9.65 24.12 -6.05
C ALA A 340 9.16 23.88 -7.49
N ASN A 341 9.73 22.90 -8.21
CA ASN A 341 9.30 22.55 -9.56
C ASN A 341 7.86 21.99 -9.56
N ALA A 342 7.55 21.12 -8.61
CA ALA A 342 6.20 20.59 -8.44
C ALA A 342 5.19 21.69 -8.09
N GLY A 343 5.60 22.66 -7.26
CA GLY A 343 4.80 23.85 -6.95
C GLY A 343 4.45 24.64 -8.22
N ARG A 344 5.41 24.92 -9.09
CA ARG A 344 5.17 25.60 -10.38
C ARG A 344 4.21 24.83 -11.28
N GLY A 345 4.37 23.52 -11.39
CA GLY A 345 3.52 22.65 -12.19
C GLY A 345 2.10 22.51 -11.62
N ALA A 346 2.01 22.34 -10.30
CA ALA A 346 0.74 22.18 -9.59
C ALA A 346 0.07 23.51 -9.22
N ALA A 347 0.76 24.63 -9.44
CA ALA A 347 0.41 25.97 -8.95
C ALA A 347 -1.05 26.36 -9.18
N ALA A 348 -1.73 25.65 -9.98
CA ALA A 348 -3.06 26.11 -10.27
C ALA A 348 -4.15 25.14 -9.83
N LYS A 349 -3.92 23.83 -9.55
CA LYS A 349 -5.15 23.03 -9.64
C LYS A 349 -5.12 21.58 -9.13
N VAL A 350 -4.01 21.02 -8.64
CA VAL A 350 -4.04 19.67 -8.09
C VAL A 350 -4.08 19.73 -6.57
N PRO A 351 -5.19 19.36 -5.93
CA PRO A 351 -5.27 19.29 -4.48
C PRO A 351 -4.21 18.32 -3.93
N GLN A 352 -3.53 18.75 -2.86
CA GLN A 352 -2.53 17.92 -2.20
C GLN A 352 -2.73 17.92 -0.68
N LEU A 353 -2.53 16.77 -0.07
CA LEU A 353 -2.47 16.59 1.38
C LEU A 353 -1.08 16.07 1.76
N TRP A 354 -0.39 16.80 2.60
CA TRP A 354 0.92 16.42 3.12
C TRP A 354 0.82 16.16 4.62
N LEU A 355 1.12 14.94 5.01
CA LEU A 355 1.05 14.45 6.39
C LEU A 355 2.46 14.07 6.85
N TYR A 356 2.94 14.76 7.87
CA TYR A 356 4.21 14.49 8.51
C TYR A 356 4.01 14.36 10.03
N ALA A 357 5.05 13.99 10.74
CA ALA A 357 5.07 13.98 12.20
C ALA A 357 6.28 14.74 12.73
N ASP A 358 6.13 15.40 13.88
CA ASP A 358 7.17 16.18 14.54
C ASP A 358 8.36 15.33 15.01
N ASN A 359 8.11 14.04 15.25
CA ASN A 359 9.12 13.06 15.67
C ASN A 359 9.63 12.15 14.55
N ASP A 360 9.50 12.56 13.28
CA ASP A 360 10.10 11.86 12.14
C ASP A 360 11.64 11.85 12.28
N ARG A 361 12.23 10.65 12.23
CA ARG A 361 13.68 10.48 12.42
C ARG A 361 14.49 10.74 11.15
N LEU A 362 13.87 10.64 9.98
CA LEU A 362 14.52 10.84 8.69
C LEU A 362 14.40 12.28 8.22
N TYR A 363 13.22 12.89 8.35
CA TYR A 363 12.94 14.25 7.91
C TYR A 363 12.59 15.11 9.11
N LYS A 364 13.55 15.94 9.52
CA LYS A 364 13.35 16.88 10.63
C LYS A 364 12.36 17.98 10.23
N GLU A 365 11.68 18.55 11.20
CA GLU A 365 10.61 19.52 10.99
C GLU A 365 11.07 20.75 10.18
N ASP A 366 12.28 21.25 10.40
CA ASP A 366 12.87 22.33 9.64
C ASP A 366 12.97 22.02 8.15
N LEU A 367 13.45 20.83 7.80
CA LEU A 367 13.52 20.37 6.41
C LEU A 367 12.14 20.18 5.78
N ILE A 368 11.18 19.63 6.53
CA ILE A 368 9.81 19.45 6.05
C ILE A 368 9.16 20.80 5.75
N ARG A 369 9.39 21.79 6.60
CA ARG A 369 8.91 23.15 6.39
C ARG A 369 9.59 23.81 5.19
N GLU A 370 10.91 23.63 5.00
CA GLU A 370 11.64 24.08 3.82
C GLU A 370 11.00 23.50 2.53
N TYR A 371 10.65 22.23 2.50
CA TYR A 371 9.96 21.61 1.37
C TYR A 371 8.64 22.30 1.06
N HIS A 372 7.81 22.50 2.10
CA HIS A 372 6.51 23.13 1.95
C HIS A 372 6.65 24.60 1.51
N GLU A 373 7.58 25.35 2.09
CA GLU A 373 7.86 26.74 1.72
C GLU A 373 8.32 26.86 0.28
N ALA A 374 9.24 25.99 -0.18
CA ALA A 374 9.70 25.96 -1.57
C ALA A 374 8.55 25.66 -2.54
N PHE A 375 7.66 24.74 -2.19
CA PHE A 375 6.46 24.40 -2.96
C PHE A 375 5.48 25.57 -3.02
N ALA A 376 5.17 26.18 -1.88
CA ALA A 376 4.24 27.30 -1.77
C ALA A 376 4.76 28.56 -2.44
N ALA A 377 6.05 28.89 -2.27
CA ALA A 377 6.69 30.05 -2.92
C ALA A 377 6.68 29.94 -4.45
N ALA A 378 6.65 28.71 -4.99
CA ALA A 378 6.52 28.46 -6.40
C ALA A 378 5.06 28.50 -6.92
N GLY A 379 4.08 28.72 -6.04
CA GLY A 379 2.65 28.82 -6.36
C GLY A 379 1.84 27.58 -6.07
N GLY A 380 2.46 26.52 -5.54
CA GLY A 380 1.77 25.30 -5.12
C GLY A 380 0.87 25.53 -3.90
N SER A 381 -0.21 24.75 -3.79
CA SER A 381 -1.09 24.76 -2.63
C SER A 381 -1.29 23.34 -2.13
N ALA A 382 -0.93 23.11 -0.87
CA ALA A 382 -1.14 21.83 -0.20
C ALA A 382 -1.75 22.07 1.19
N ARG A 383 -2.65 21.18 1.59
CA ARG A 383 -3.00 21.05 2.99
C ARG A 383 -1.82 20.36 3.69
N PHE A 384 -1.12 21.08 4.54
CA PHE A 384 0.09 20.64 5.21
C PHE A 384 -0.16 20.47 6.70
N GLU A 385 0.05 19.26 7.20
CA GLU A 385 -0.20 18.91 8.60
C GLU A 385 1.05 18.24 9.19
N ILE A 386 1.50 18.73 10.33
CA ILE A 386 2.52 18.08 11.16
C ILE A 386 1.81 17.53 12.39
N LEU A 387 1.75 16.21 12.49
CA LEU A 387 1.03 15.51 13.56
C LEU A 387 1.95 15.29 14.77
N HIS A 388 1.38 15.47 15.95
CA HIS A 388 2.08 15.30 17.23
C HIS A 388 1.73 13.97 17.88
N GLY A 389 2.65 13.44 18.67
CA GLY A 389 2.40 12.25 19.48
C GLY A 389 2.22 10.97 18.67
N VAL A 390 2.82 10.87 17.50
CA VAL A 390 2.88 9.62 16.74
C VAL A 390 3.79 8.66 17.50
N PRO A 391 3.35 7.42 17.80
CA PRO A 391 4.16 6.47 18.54
C PRO A 391 5.45 6.09 17.81
N GLY A 392 6.53 5.94 18.53
CA GLY A 392 7.81 5.44 17.99
C GLY A 392 8.51 6.41 17.06
N ASP A 393 8.56 6.08 15.77
CA ASP A 393 9.16 6.91 14.72
C ASP A 393 8.06 7.51 13.85
N GLY A 394 7.97 8.83 13.85
CA GLY A 394 6.99 9.56 13.08
C GLY A 394 7.08 9.36 11.57
N HIS A 395 8.23 8.87 11.06
CA HIS A 395 8.36 8.45 9.66
C HIS A 395 7.38 7.34 9.27
N LEU A 396 6.95 6.55 10.25
CA LEU A 396 5.99 5.47 10.07
C LEU A 396 4.55 5.92 10.35
N LEU A 397 4.26 7.21 10.28
CA LEU A 397 2.95 7.80 10.51
C LEU A 397 1.78 7.05 9.86
N ARG A 398 1.97 6.57 8.63
CA ARG A 398 0.93 5.82 7.91
C ARG A 398 0.41 4.59 8.66
N LEU A 399 1.23 4.00 9.55
CA LEU A 399 0.88 2.83 10.37
C LEU A 399 -0.07 3.18 11.54
N TYR A 400 -0.45 4.44 11.68
CA TYR A 400 -1.29 4.92 12.76
C TYR A 400 -2.53 5.64 12.18
N PRO A 401 -3.46 4.90 11.52
CA PRO A 401 -4.61 5.47 10.82
C PRO A 401 -5.51 6.34 11.73
N GLU A 402 -5.57 6.05 13.02
CA GLU A 402 -6.28 6.86 14.01
C GLU A 402 -5.74 8.29 14.12
N ARG A 403 -4.50 8.55 13.68
CA ARG A 403 -3.87 9.87 13.71
C ARG A 403 -4.19 10.72 12.49
N TRP A 404 -4.35 10.10 11.32
CA TRP A 404 -4.43 10.84 10.06
C TRP A 404 -5.75 10.63 9.30
N ARG A 405 -6.47 9.53 9.52
CA ARG A 405 -7.64 9.16 8.72
C ARG A 405 -8.70 10.28 8.65
N ALA A 406 -9.07 10.86 9.78
CA ALA A 406 -10.10 11.91 9.81
C ALA A 406 -9.68 13.17 9.01
N ILE A 407 -8.38 13.45 8.90
CA ILE A 407 -7.83 14.55 8.11
C ILE A 407 -7.90 14.17 6.62
N ALA A 408 -7.48 12.97 6.31
CA ALA A 408 -7.41 12.46 4.95
C ALA A 408 -8.81 12.22 4.36
N ASP A 409 -9.79 11.76 5.15
CA ASP A 409 -11.18 11.63 4.70
C ASP A 409 -11.80 12.98 4.30
N LYS A 410 -11.55 14.03 5.08
CA LYS A 410 -11.98 15.39 4.72
C LYS A 410 -11.34 15.89 3.43
N PHE A 411 -10.06 15.54 3.23
CA PHE A 411 -9.38 15.86 1.99
C PHE A 411 -9.99 15.10 0.80
N LEU A 412 -10.18 13.77 0.92
CA LEU A 412 -10.77 12.98 -0.16
C LEU A 412 -12.21 13.40 -0.48
N ALA A 413 -12.99 13.82 0.52
CA ALA A 413 -14.35 14.35 0.33
C ALA A 413 -14.36 15.71 -0.41
N SER A 414 -13.27 16.47 -0.36
CA SER A 414 -13.14 17.76 -1.04
C SER A 414 -12.73 17.65 -2.52
N LEU A 415 -12.35 16.45 -2.99
CA LEU A 415 -11.92 16.25 -4.37
C LEU A 415 -13.10 16.28 -5.33
N ASP A 416 -12.97 17.03 -6.40
CA ASP A 416 -13.94 17.03 -7.51
C ASP A 416 -13.71 15.81 -8.41
N ARG A 417 -14.60 14.82 -8.30
CA ARG A 417 -14.49 13.52 -8.99
C ARG A 417 -15.31 13.43 -10.27
N GLU A 418 -15.99 14.51 -10.65
CA GLU A 418 -16.87 14.52 -11.83
C GLU A 418 -16.12 14.89 -13.12
N HIS A 419 -14.89 15.40 -13.00
CA HIS A 419 -14.09 15.90 -14.10
C HIS A 419 -12.80 15.08 -14.37
#